data_a0fb07191ba24dbb3973fb32d6a3d09f
#
_entry.id   a0fb07191ba24dbb3973fb32d6a3d09f
#
_cell.length_a   1.000
_cell.length_b   1.000
_cell.length_c   1.000
_cell.angle_alpha   90.00
_cell.angle_beta   90.00
_cell.angle_gamma   90.00
#
_symmetry.space_group_name_H-M   'P 1'
#
loop_
_entity.id
_entity.type
_entity.pdbx_description
1 polymer ?
#
loop_
_entity_poly.entity_id
_entity_poly.type
_entity_poly.pdbx_seq_one_letter_code
_entity_poly.pdbx_strand_id
1 'polypeptide(L)'
;MNYDHEVIEIDNKMVANVIIHEKAKFVVPEHWHNHLELTYILKGEMNICIDGNTSLVKSDDLIVINSKQVHSIQGDNEDVFIGLTIIVSYDFLKKSYPDIDKIIFELRDNKELMDLKRIFREIAIFYTQSNNSLNYLKINSLVYEVMYILLKNYTVKKDSINSCLSQKYLERMMRITDYINENYKDNITLENVAMKFNFSKEYLSRSFTKYMGINFKNYLVSVRLSSAYRDLINTDYSITHIALENGFPNLKSFITAFKRTYGETPYKYIRNMH
;
A
#
# COMPACT_ATOMS: atom_id res chain seq x y z
N MET A 1 6.89 -18.77 6.19
CA MET A 1 7.28 -17.46 5.65
C MET A 1 6.44 -16.42 6.37
N ASN A 2 7.05 -15.36 6.87
CA ASN A 2 6.33 -14.25 7.50
C ASN A 2 6.20 -13.17 6.43
N TYR A 3 4.97 -12.77 6.10
CA TYR A 3 4.68 -11.68 5.18
C TYR A 3 4.30 -10.45 6.01
N ASP A 4 4.95 -9.32 5.77
CA ASP A 4 4.60 -8.07 6.43
C ASP A 4 3.51 -7.34 5.62
N HIS A 5 2.54 -6.73 6.32
CA HIS A 5 1.57 -5.83 5.71
C HIS A 5 2.12 -4.41 5.78
N GLU A 6 2.32 -3.79 4.63
CA GLU A 6 2.77 -2.42 4.55
C GLU A 6 1.60 -1.44 4.65
N VAL A 7 1.69 -0.50 5.58
CA VAL A 7 0.74 0.62 5.69
C VAL A 7 1.29 1.80 4.94
N ILE A 8 0.67 2.11 3.81
CA ILE A 8 1.11 3.18 2.91
C ILE A 8 0.25 4.41 3.16
N GLU A 9 0.91 5.52 3.46
CA GLU A 9 0.26 6.82 3.63
C GLU A 9 0.30 7.59 2.31
N ILE A 10 -0.86 8.14 1.90
CA ILE A 10 -0.99 8.94 0.70
C ILE A 10 -1.34 10.37 1.11
N ASP A 11 -0.60 11.35 0.61
CA ASP A 11 -0.90 12.78 0.81
C ASP A 11 -2.34 13.07 0.32
N ASN A 12 -3.10 13.84 1.08
CA ASN A 12 -4.51 14.15 0.77
C ASN A 12 -4.72 14.89 -0.55
N LYS A 13 -3.70 15.54 -1.06
CA LYS A 13 -3.74 16.20 -2.39
C LYS A 13 -3.48 15.22 -3.52
N MET A 14 -3.02 14.00 -3.20
CA MET A 14 -2.60 13.00 -4.18
C MET A 14 -3.59 11.83 -4.22
N VAL A 15 -3.85 11.29 -5.41
CA VAL A 15 -4.64 10.05 -5.60
C VAL A 15 -3.76 8.79 -5.48
N ALA A 16 -2.45 8.97 -5.47
CA ALA A 16 -1.45 7.92 -5.33
C ALA A 16 -0.24 8.43 -4.56
N ASN A 17 0.46 7.53 -3.87
CA ASN A 17 1.80 7.82 -3.36
C ASN A 17 2.82 7.64 -4.49
N VAL A 18 3.70 8.62 -4.67
CA VAL A 18 4.76 8.60 -5.69
C VAL A 18 6.10 8.62 -4.97
N ILE A 19 6.94 7.64 -5.24
CA ILE A 19 8.21 7.45 -4.56
C ILE A 19 9.31 7.26 -5.60
N ILE A 20 10.38 8.04 -5.51
CA ILE A 20 11.62 7.75 -6.23
C ILE A 20 12.57 7.05 -5.28
N HIS A 21 12.97 5.86 -5.65
CA HIS A 21 13.98 5.06 -4.97
C HIS A 21 15.34 5.28 -5.63
N GLU A 22 16.32 5.69 -4.84
CA GLU A 22 17.71 5.79 -5.28
C GLU A 22 18.58 5.07 -4.24
N LYS A 23 19.00 3.84 -4.54
CA LYS A 23 19.70 2.96 -3.60
C LYS A 23 20.69 2.06 -4.33
N ALA A 24 21.85 1.77 -3.70
CA ALA A 24 22.84 0.84 -4.22
C ALA A 24 22.49 -0.62 -3.88
N LYS A 25 22.40 -0.95 -2.60
CA LYS A 25 21.99 -2.30 -2.12
C LYS A 25 20.76 -2.14 -1.23
N PHE A 26 19.71 -2.91 -1.51
CA PHE A 26 18.50 -2.87 -0.70
C PHE A 26 17.73 -4.18 -0.77
N VAL A 27 17.02 -4.46 0.31
CA VAL A 27 16.08 -5.56 0.40
C VAL A 27 14.78 -5.01 0.97
N VAL A 28 13.69 -5.28 0.25
CA VAL A 28 12.33 -5.12 0.76
C VAL A 28 11.83 -6.54 1.04
N PRO A 29 11.61 -6.91 2.32
CA PRO A 29 11.14 -8.24 2.69
C PRO A 29 9.80 -8.58 2.05
N GLU A 30 9.44 -9.86 2.04
CA GLU A 30 8.11 -10.30 1.60
C GLU A 30 7.01 -9.60 2.39
N HIS A 31 6.17 -8.86 1.67
CA HIS A 31 5.04 -8.12 2.20
C HIS A 31 3.89 -8.07 1.19
N TRP A 32 2.78 -7.52 1.59
CA TRP A 32 1.65 -7.25 0.71
C TRP A 32 0.84 -6.05 1.21
N HIS A 33 0.05 -5.47 0.35
CA HIS A 33 -0.89 -4.38 0.66
C HIS A 33 -2.12 -4.43 -0.24
N ASN A 34 -3.18 -3.69 0.12
CA ASN A 34 -4.41 -3.62 -0.67
C ASN A 34 -4.31 -2.68 -1.88
N HIS A 35 -3.25 -1.91 -1.99
CA HIS A 35 -3.04 -0.93 -3.04
C HIS A 35 -2.61 -1.60 -4.35
N LEU A 36 -2.77 -0.89 -5.46
CA LEU A 36 -2.14 -1.24 -6.73
C LEU A 36 -0.78 -0.54 -6.78
N GLU A 37 0.28 -1.29 -7.02
CA GLU A 37 1.62 -0.73 -7.17
C GLU A 37 2.12 -0.89 -8.60
N LEU A 38 2.73 0.17 -9.12
CA LEU A 38 3.42 0.16 -10.41
C LEU A 38 4.82 0.72 -10.21
N THR A 39 5.82 -0.04 -10.60
CA THR A 39 7.22 0.36 -10.49
C THR A 39 7.87 0.39 -11.87
N TYR A 40 8.39 1.55 -12.25
CA TYR A 40 9.14 1.77 -13.48
C TYR A 40 10.64 1.93 -13.16
N ILE A 41 11.47 1.13 -13.83
CA ILE A 41 12.91 1.14 -13.61
C ILE A 41 13.55 2.20 -14.50
N LEU A 42 14.03 3.29 -13.89
CA LEU A 42 14.71 4.37 -14.59
C LEU A 42 16.17 4.01 -14.88
N LYS A 43 16.84 3.32 -13.93
CA LYS A 43 18.24 2.91 -14.04
C LYS A 43 18.54 1.69 -13.19
N GLY A 44 19.43 0.83 -13.66
CA GLY A 44 19.89 -0.37 -12.94
C GLY A 44 18.98 -1.57 -13.14
N GLU A 45 19.11 -2.53 -12.24
CA GLU A 45 18.32 -3.76 -12.24
C GLU A 45 18.04 -4.23 -10.82
N MET A 46 16.99 -5.04 -10.63
CA MET A 46 16.64 -5.64 -9.34
C MET A 46 15.93 -6.98 -9.55
N ASN A 47 16.01 -7.85 -8.55
CA ASN A 47 15.17 -9.04 -8.48
C ASN A 47 13.85 -8.69 -7.79
N ILE A 48 12.74 -9.09 -8.40
CA ILE A 48 11.40 -9.00 -7.79
C ILE A 48 10.81 -10.40 -7.70
N CYS A 49 10.26 -10.73 -6.54
CA CYS A 49 9.50 -11.95 -6.34
C CYS A 49 8.03 -11.58 -6.14
N ILE A 50 7.14 -12.09 -6.99
CA ILE A 50 5.68 -11.88 -6.88
C ILE A 50 5.01 -13.25 -6.79
N ASP A 51 4.27 -13.51 -5.71
CA ASP A 51 3.58 -14.78 -5.43
C ASP A 51 4.52 -16.00 -5.58
N GLY A 52 5.79 -15.85 -5.16
CA GLY A 52 6.82 -16.88 -5.20
C GLY A 52 7.56 -17.03 -6.56
N ASN A 53 7.20 -16.24 -7.56
CA ASN A 53 7.89 -16.23 -8.86
C ASN A 53 8.89 -15.08 -8.90
N THR A 54 10.18 -15.41 -9.01
CA THR A 54 11.25 -14.42 -9.07
C THR A 54 11.60 -14.08 -10.53
N SER A 55 11.72 -12.79 -10.80
CA SER A 55 12.12 -12.24 -12.09
C SER A 55 13.18 -11.16 -11.91
N LEU A 56 14.15 -11.12 -12.83
CA LEU A 56 15.08 -10.00 -12.95
C LEU A 56 14.43 -8.92 -13.82
N VAL A 57 14.35 -7.71 -13.30
CA VAL A 57 13.81 -6.52 -13.99
C VAL A 57 14.91 -5.49 -14.17
N LYS A 58 14.90 -4.77 -15.30
CA LYS A 58 15.98 -3.89 -15.76
C LYS A 58 15.46 -2.52 -16.12
N SER A 59 16.40 -1.62 -16.41
CA SER A 59 16.08 -0.29 -16.95
C SER A 59 15.09 -0.37 -18.10
N ASP A 60 14.10 0.50 -18.06
CA ASP A 60 12.94 0.58 -18.94
C ASP A 60 11.85 -0.50 -18.73
N ASP A 61 11.96 -1.37 -17.75
CA ASP A 61 10.86 -2.25 -17.39
C ASP A 61 9.82 -1.52 -16.55
N LEU A 62 8.54 -1.81 -16.80
CA LEU A 62 7.40 -1.41 -15.99
C LEU A 62 6.75 -2.67 -15.40
N ILE A 63 6.58 -2.68 -14.09
CA ILE A 63 6.03 -3.80 -13.34
C ILE A 63 4.71 -3.36 -12.74
N VAL A 64 3.75 -4.27 -12.68
CA VAL A 64 2.51 -4.13 -11.92
C VAL A 64 2.46 -5.17 -10.81
N ILE A 65 2.19 -4.71 -9.59
CA ILE A 65 1.90 -5.54 -8.42
C ILE A 65 0.44 -5.27 -8.08
N ASN A 66 -0.40 -6.27 -8.29
CA ASN A 66 -1.82 -6.13 -8.06
C ASN A 66 -2.13 -6.10 -6.56
N SER A 67 -3.26 -5.48 -6.20
CA SER A 67 -3.78 -5.52 -4.84
C SER A 67 -3.71 -6.93 -4.28
N LYS A 68 -3.11 -7.07 -3.10
CA LYS A 68 -3.05 -8.32 -2.34
C LYS A 68 -2.02 -9.33 -2.85
N GLN A 69 -1.21 -9.03 -3.85
CA GLN A 69 -0.09 -9.89 -4.23
C GLN A 69 1.05 -9.79 -3.21
N VAL A 70 1.55 -10.95 -2.79
CA VAL A 70 2.73 -11.03 -1.92
C VAL A 70 3.96 -10.77 -2.79
N HIS A 71 4.80 -9.83 -2.38
CA HIS A 71 5.99 -9.48 -3.15
C HIS A 71 7.16 -9.09 -2.26
N SER A 72 8.36 -9.24 -2.81
CA SER A 72 9.62 -8.80 -2.23
C SER A 72 10.54 -8.28 -3.33
N ILE A 73 11.45 -7.41 -2.95
CA ILE A 73 12.37 -6.77 -3.89
C ILE A 73 13.78 -6.87 -3.33
N GLN A 74 14.75 -7.20 -4.19
CA GLN A 74 16.15 -7.26 -3.83
C GLN A 74 17.02 -6.65 -4.93
N GLY A 75 17.74 -5.60 -4.60
CA GLY A 75 18.79 -5.01 -5.42
C GLY A 75 20.16 -5.43 -4.90
N ASP A 76 20.88 -6.24 -5.66
CA ASP A 76 22.16 -6.83 -5.26
C ASP A 76 23.37 -6.09 -5.79
N ASN A 77 23.19 -5.18 -6.76
CA ASN A 77 24.27 -4.53 -7.47
C ASN A 77 24.87 -3.37 -6.65
N GLU A 78 26.19 -3.15 -6.82
CA GLU A 78 26.89 -1.98 -6.31
C GLU A 78 26.50 -0.70 -7.06
N ASP A 79 25.97 -0.85 -8.27
CA ASP A 79 25.47 0.25 -9.06
C ASP A 79 24.15 0.81 -8.50
N VAL A 80 24.03 2.12 -8.59
CA VAL A 80 22.83 2.81 -8.10
C VAL A 80 21.61 2.42 -8.93
N PHE A 81 20.64 1.80 -8.26
CA PHE A 81 19.30 1.59 -8.79
C PHE A 81 18.47 2.86 -8.65
N ILE A 82 17.75 3.24 -9.70
CA ILE A 82 16.75 4.31 -9.66
C ILE A 82 15.43 3.77 -10.19
N GLY A 83 14.39 3.80 -9.35
CA GLY A 83 13.05 3.38 -9.69
C GLY A 83 12.01 4.40 -9.29
N LEU A 84 10.96 4.55 -10.08
CA LEU A 84 9.77 5.32 -9.75
C LEU A 84 8.63 4.36 -9.44
N THR A 85 8.14 4.41 -8.20
CA THR A 85 6.98 3.62 -7.75
C THR A 85 5.78 4.54 -7.57
N ILE A 86 4.64 4.11 -8.12
CA ILE A 86 3.33 4.72 -7.93
C ILE A 86 2.45 3.72 -7.21
N ILE A 87 1.97 4.09 -6.01
CA ILE A 87 1.08 3.26 -5.21
C ILE A 87 -0.30 3.90 -5.19
N VAL A 88 -1.23 3.31 -5.93
CA VAL A 88 -2.60 3.81 -6.07
C VAL A 88 -3.46 3.28 -4.95
N SER A 89 -4.10 4.16 -4.18
CA SER A 89 -4.95 3.81 -3.04
C SER A 89 -6.06 2.84 -3.43
N TYR A 90 -6.28 1.80 -2.62
CA TYR A 90 -7.40 0.89 -2.79
C TYR A 90 -8.75 1.62 -2.73
N ASP A 91 -8.91 2.57 -1.80
CA ASP A 91 -10.14 3.36 -1.66
C ASP A 91 -10.44 4.16 -2.93
N PHE A 92 -9.40 4.77 -3.52
CA PHE A 92 -9.53 5.46 -4.80
C PHE A 92 -9.90 4.49 -5.93
N LEU A 93 -9.24 3.34 -6.02
CA LEU A 93 -9.54 2.29 -7.00
C LEU A 93 -10.99 1.82 -6.88
N LYS A 94 -11.42 1.50 -5.66
CA LYS A 94 -12.76 0.99 -5.37
C LYS A 94 -13.85 2.02 -5.67
N LYS A 95 -13.58 3.29 -5.38
CA LYS A 95 -14.49 4.41 -5.68
C LYS A 95 -14.57 4.66 -7.18
N SER A 96 -13.46 4.58 -7.91
CA SER A 96 -13.38 4.86 -9.35
C SER A 96 -13.89 3.68 -10.20
N TYR A 97 -13.66 2.44 -9.73
CA TYR A 97 -14.06 1.20 -10.39
C TYR A 97 -14.56 0.18 -9.36
N PRO A 98 -15.87 0.15 -9.06
CA PRO A 98 -16.46 -0.70 -8.01
C PRO A 98 -16.14 -2.21 -8.15
N ASP A 99 -15.90 -2.68 -9.36
CA ASP A 99 -15.58 -4.08 -9.67
C ASP A 99 -14.08 -4.41 -9.63
N ILE A 100 -13.22 -3.54 -9.09
CA ILE A 100 -11.76 -3.70 -9.05
C ILE A 100 -11.33 -5.05 -8.42
N ASP A 101 -12.08 -5.57 -7.46
CA ASP A 101 -11.76 -6.86 -6.82
C ASP A 101 -11.97 -8.07 -7.72
N LYS A 102 -12.68 -7.92 -8.84
CA LYS A 102 -12.98 -8.99 -9.80
C LYS A 102 -11.93 -9.08 -10.91
N ILE A 103 -10.98 -8.16 -10.96
CA ILE A 103 -9.96 -8.08 -12.00
C ILE A 103 -8.55 -8.04 -11.41
N ILE A 104 -7.58 -8.35 -12.25
CA ILE A 104 -6.16 -8.05 -12.08
C ILE A 104 -5.66 -7.34 -13.33
N PHE A 105 -4.52 -6.68 -13.21
CA PHE A 105 -3.81 -6.09 -14.33
C PHE A 105 -2.64 -6.98 -14.75
N GLU A 106 -2.55 -7.27 -16.05
CA GLU A 106 -1.42 -7.99 -16.67
C GLU A 106 -0.86 -7.15 -17.79
N LEU A 107 0.36 -6.63 -17.63
CA LEU A 107 1.04 -5.87 -18.67
C LEU A 107 1.45 -6.80 -19.82
N ARG A 108 1.29 -6.33 -21.04
CA ARG A 108 1.67 -7.02 -22.28
C ARG A 108 2.45 -6.06 -23.14
N ASP A 109 3.44 -6.59 -23.86
CA ASP A 109 4.25 -5.77 -24.78
C ASP A 109 3.40 -5.33 -25.98
N ASN A 110 3.04 -4.05 -25.97
CA ASN A 110 2.22 -3.41 -27.01
C ASN A 110 2.47 -1.88 -27.01
N LYS A 111 1.78 -1.16 -27.89
CA LYS A 111 1.90 0.30 -27.99
C LYS A 111 1.50 1.01 -26.72
N GLU A 112 0.48 0.53 -26.05
CA GLU A 112 -0.05 1.12 -24.81
C GLU A 112 0.94 1.01 -23.66
N LEU A 113 1.80 -0.02 -23.64
CA LEU A 113 2.91 -0.13 -22.69
C LEU A 113 3.93 0.99 -22.88
N MET A 114 4.23 1.35 -24.12
CA MET A 114 5.11 2.48 -24.44
C MET A 114 4.52 3.81 -23.96
N ASP A 115 3.20 3.98 -24.07
CA ASP A 115 2.50 5.16 -23.54
C ASP A 115 2.59 5.21 -22.02
N LEU A 116 2.38 4.09 -21.31
CA LEU A 116 2.56 4.01 -19.86
C LEU A 116 3.99 4.39 -19.45
N LYS A 117 5.01 3.83 -20.09
CA LYS A 117 6.41 4.14 -19.82
C LYS A 117 6.71 5.64 -20.04
N ARG A 118 6.16 6.24 -21.09
CA ARG A 118 6.26 7.69 -21.33
C ARG A 118 5.66 8.51 -20.20
N ILE A 119 4.46 8.13 -19.73
CA ILE A 119 3.79 8.81 -18.61
C ILE A 119 4.61 8.69 -17.33
N PHE A 120 5.21 7.54 -17.03
CA PHE A 120 6.07 7.37 -15.86
C PHE A 120 7.30 8.28 -15.90
N ARG A 121 7.94 8.44 -17.07
CA ARG A 121 9.05 9.39 -17.21
C ARG A 121 8.60 10.84 -16.99
N GLU A 122 7.41 11.21 -17.46
CA GLU A 122 6.81 12.52 -17.23
C GLU A 122 6.52 12.76 -15.75
N ILE A 123 5.95 11.79 -15.03
CA ILE A 123 5.73 11.87 -13.59
C ILE A 123 7.06 12.07 -12.85
N ALA A 124 8.12 11.33 -13.20
CA ALA A 124 9.44 11.49 -12.58
C ALA A 124 9.97 12.93 -12.72
N ILE A 125 9.79 13.55 -13.89
CA ILE A 125 10.19 14.94 -14.12
C ILE A 125 9.43 15.90 -13.20
N PHE A 126 8.09 15.80 -13.16
CA PHE A 126 7.27 16.69 -12.31
C PHE A 126 7.49 16.46 -10.82
N TYR A 127 7.76 15.21 -10.41
CA TYR A 127 8.03 14.88 -9.02
C TYR A 127 9.36 15.44 -8.52
N THR A 128 10.40 15.44 -9.38
CA THR A 128 11.73 15.99 -9.02
C THR A 128 11.82 17.51 -9.10
N GLN A 129 10.93 18.17 -9.84
CA GLN A 129 10.85 19.62 -9.95
C GLN A 129 10.11 20.23 -8.75
N SER A 130 10.78 20.38 -7.62
CA SER A 130 10.19 20.82 -6.34
C SER A 130 9.67 22.27 -6.31
N ASN A 131 9.91 23.09 -7.35
CA ASN A 131 9.66 24.54 -7.31
C ASN A 131 8.24 24.98 -7.74
N ASN A 132 7.36 24.05 -8.13
CA ASN A 132 6.00 24.41 -8.54
C ASN A 132 4.96 23.74 -7.63
N SER A 133 4.26 24.55 -6.84
CA SER A 133 3.22 24.10 -5.92
C SER A 133 2.01 23.43 -6.58
N LEU A 134 1.91 23.48 -7.92
CA LEU A 134 0.81 22.87 -8.70
C LEU A 134 1.21 21.52 -9.34
N ASN A 135 2.45 21.05 -9.17
CA ASN A 135 2.91 19.78 -9.75
C ASN A 135 2.05 18.59 -9.33
N TYR A 136 1.49 18.60 -8.11
CA TYR A 136 0.59 17.56 -7.66
C TYR A 136 -0.65 17.41 -8.56
N LEU A 137 -1.20 18.50 -9.12
CA LEU A 137 -2.33 18.44 -10.07
C LEU A 137 -1.93 17.73 -11.36
N LYS A 138 -0.73 18.05 -11.88
CA LYS A 138 -0.22 17.38 -13.08
C LYS A 138 0.05 15.91 -12.83
N ILE A 139 0.69 15.56 -11.72
CA ILE A 139 0.93 14.17 -11.34
C ILE A 139 -0.40 13.41 -11.19
N ASN A 140 -1.40 13.98 -10.50
CA ASN A 140 -2.72 13.37 -10.39
C ASN A 140 -3.35 13.12 -11.77
N SER A 141 -3.26 14.08 -12.70
CA SER A 141 -3.80 13.91 -14.05
C SER A 141 -3.13 12.74 -14.79
N LEU A 142 -1.81 12.59 -14.63
CA LEU A 142 -1.04 11.50 -15.24
C LEU A 142 -1.38 10.15 -14.58
N VAL A 143 -1.62 10.12 -13.27
CA VAL A 143 -2.08 8.89 -12.58
C VAL A 143 -3.48 8.49 -13.07
N TYR A 144 -4.40 9.43 -13.31
CA TYR A 144 -5.69 9.12 -13.93
C TYR A 144 -5.52 8.55 -15.34
N GLU A 145 -4.59 9.07 -16.14
CA GLU A 145 -4.28 8.56 -17.48
C GLU A 145 -3.71 7.13 -17.42
N VAL A 146 -2.79 6.86 -16.47
CA VAL A 146 -2.30 5.50 -16.19
C VAL A 146 -3.46 4.56 -15.86
N MET A 147 -4.36 4.95 -14.96
CA MET A 147 -5.51 4.13 -14.59
C MET A 147 -6.45 3.87 -15.75
N TYR A 148 -6.71 4.88 -16.60
CA TYR A 148 -7.52 4.71 -17.81
C TYR A 148 -6.91 3.68 -18.77
N ILE A 149 -5.60 3.77 -19.03
CA ILE A 149 -4.89 2.82 -19.91
C ILE A 149 -4.95 1.40 -19.33
N LEU A 150 -4.68 1.23 -18.03
CA LEU A 150 -4.72 -0.07 -17.36
C LEU A 150 -6.11 -0.70 -17.43
N LEU A 151 -7.14 0.04 -17.06
CA LEU A 151 -8.52 -0.46 -17.04
C LEU A 151 -9.03 -0.81 -18.44
N LYS A 152 -8.60 -0.07 -19.46
CA LYS A 152 -9.01 -0.30 -20.84
C LYS A 152 -8.31 -1.48 -21.50
N ASN A 153 -6.99 -1.66 -21.26
CA ASN A 153 -6.17 -2.53 -22.12
C ASN A 153 -5.55 -3.73 -21.37
N TYR A 154 -5.47 -3.70 -20.04
CA TYR A 154 -4.68 -4.67 -19.27
C TYR A 154 -5.48 -5.43 -18.22
N THR A 155 -6.80 -5.34 -18.24
CA THR A 155 -7.66 -6.05 -17.30
C THR A 155 -7.83 -7.53 -17.66
N VAL A 156 -7.69 -8.40 -16.66
CA VAL A 156 -7.99 -9.84 -16.74
C VAL A 156 -8.94 -10.19 -15.61
N LYS A 157 -9.96 -11.03 -15.88
CA LYS A 157 -10.89 -11.52 -14.86
C LYS A 157 -10.21 -12.52 -13.94
N LYS A 158 -10.42 -12.38 -12.63
CA LYS A 158 -9.86 -13.30 -11.61
C LYS A 158 -10.34 -14.76 -11.74
N ASP A 159 -11.50 -15.00 -12.30
CA ASP A 159 -12.09 -16.36 -12.43
C ASP A 159 -11.26 -17.30 -13.34
N SER A 160 -10.30 -16.77 -14.10
CA SER A 160 -9.39 -17.53 -14.97
C SER A 160 -8.12 -18.00 -14.27
N ILE A 161 -7.92 -17.64 -13.00
CA ILE A 161 -6.67 -17.96 -12.28
C ILE A 161 -6.95 -19.09 -11.29
N ASN A 162 -6.48 -20.31 -11.59
CA ASN A 162 -6.54 -21.46 -10.70
C ASN A 162 -5.75 -21.20 -9.41
N SER A 163 -6.46 -21.11 -8.27
CA SER A 163 -5.86 -20.81 -6.98
C SER A 163 -5.32 -22.05 -6.26
N CYS A 164 -4.05 -22.05 -5.91
CA CYS A 164 -3.41 -22.99 -4.99
C CYS A 164 -3.99 -22.86 -3.56
N LEU A 165 -3.85 -23.90 -2.73
CA LEU A 165 -4.39 -23.92 -1.33
C LEU A 165 -3.91 -22.75 -0.47
N SER A 166 -2.69 -22.27 -0.68
CA SER A 166 -2.13 -21.09 0.01
C SER A 166 -2.93 -19.80 -0.31
N GLN A 167 -3.47 -19.69 -1.52
CA GLN A 167 -4.26 -18.54 -1.97
C GLN A 167 -5.62 -18.46 -1.25
N LYS A 168 -6.27 -19.61 -0.95
CA LYS A 168 -7.51 -19.63 -0.15
C LYS A 168 -7.31 -19.12 1.28
N TYR A 169 -6.16 -19.41 1.88
CA TYR A 169 -5.84 -18.90 3.23
C TYR A 169 -5.53 -17.41 3.19
N LEU A 170 -4.82 -16.94 2.17
CA LEU A 170 -4.54 -15.55 1.95
C LEU A 170 -5.84 -14.75 1.74
N GLU A 171 -6.74 -15.23 0.88
CA GLU A 171 -8.07 -14.62 0.67
C GLU A 171 -8.89 -14.52 1.95
N ARG A 172 -8.81 -15.53 2.84
CA ARG A 172 -9.49 -15.47 4.14
C ARG A 172 -8.88 -14.41 5.05
N MET A 173 -7.55 -14.30 5.10
CA MET A 173 -6.88 -13.24 5.87
C MET A 173 -7.23 -11.86 5.32
N MET A 174 -7.31 -11.72 4.01
CA MET A 174 -7.73 -10.49 3.34
C MET A 174 -9.15 -10.05 3.73
N ARG A 175 -10.12 -10.96 3.76
CA ARG A 175 -11.48 -10.64 4.24
C ARG A 175 -11.48 -10.21 5.71
N ILE A 176 -10.58 -10.76 6.51
CA ILE A 176 -10.41 -10.35 7.90
C ILE A 176 -9.82 -8.94 7.98
N THR A 177 -8.82 -8.61 7.15
CA THR A 177 -8.24 -7.27 7.13
C THR A 177 -9.22 -6.25 6.57
N ASP A 178 -9.99 -6.58 5.54
CA ASP A 178 -11.06 -5.73 5.02
C ASP A 178 -12.06 -5.40 6.13
N TYR A 179 -12.51 -6.43 6.88
CA TYR A 179 -13.40 -6.23 8.02
C TYR A 179 -12.78 -5.34 9.11
N ILE A 180 -11.49 -5.51 9.42
CA ILE A 180 -10.78 -4.65 10.39
C ILE A 180 -10.74 -3.21 9.87
N ASN A 181 -10.43 -3.00 8.59
CA ASN A 181 -10.35 -1.67 7.97
C ASN A 181 -11.71 -0.94 7.93
N GLU A 182 -12.81 -1.69 7.81
CA GLU A 182 -14.16 -1.11 7.83
C GLU A 182 -14.65 -0.80 9.27
N ASN A 183 -14.16 -1.54 10.26
CA ASN A 183 -14.69 -1.50 11.64
C ASN A 183 -13.64 -1.08 12.68
N TYR A 184 -12.48 -0.52 12.28
CA TYR A 184 -11.37 -0.22 13.19
C TYR A 184 -11.73 0.75 14.33
N LYS A 185 -12.74 1.58 14.15
CA LYS A 185 -13.23 2.52 15.18
C LYS A 185 -13.89 1.81 16.36
N ASP A 186 -14.46 0.64 16.08
CA ASP A 186 -15.18 -0.15 17.09
C ASP A 186 -14.22 -0.88 18.02
N ASN A 187 -14.75 -1.36 19.15
CA ASN A 187 -13.99 -2.20 20.07
C ASN A 187 -13.89 -3.65 19.56
N ILE A 188 -13.15 -3.84 18.44
CA ILE A 188 -12.92 -5.17 17.89
C ILE A 188 -11.76 -5.87 18.60
N THR A 189 -11.98 -7.15 18.91
CA THR A 189 -10.98 -8.03 19.53
C THR A 189 -10.66 -9.22 18.64
N LEU A 190 -9.51 -9.83 18.87
CA LEU A 190 -9.12 -11.06 18.16
C LEU A 190 -10.17 -12.16 18.30
N GLU A 191 -10.80 -12.28 19.50
CA GLU A 191 -11.87 -13.22 19.78
C GLU A 191 -13.11 -12.96 18.92
N ASN A 192 -13.56 -11.71 18.86
CA ASN A 192 -14.76 -11.35 18.10
C ASN A 192 -14.56 -11.58 16.61
N VAL A 193 -13.37 -11.26 16.11
CA VAL A 193 -13.01 -11.52 14.70
C VAL A 193 -12.90 -13.01 14.43
N ALA A 194 -12.28 -13.78 15.32
CA ALA A 194 -12.19 -15.23 15.16
C ALA A 194 -13.57 -15.87 15.10
N MET A 195 -14.49 -15.51 16.01
CA MET A 195 -15.87 -15.98 15.99
C MET A 195 -16.60 -15.61 14.68
N LYS A 196 -16.47 -14.35 14.24
CA LYS A 196 -17.13 -13.88 13.00
C LYS A 196 -16.70 -14.65 11.76
N PHE A 197 -15.45 -15.07 11.68
CA PHE A 197 -14.89 -15.80 10.54
C PHE A 197 -14.79 -17.32 10.75
N ASN A 198 -15.42 -17.86 11.81
CA ASN A 198 -15.44 -19.28 12.17
C ASN A 198 -14.03 -19.88 12.37
N PHE A 199 -13.18 -19.16 13.09
CA PHE A 199 -11.85 -19.62 13.52
C PHE A 199 -11.77 -19.74 15.04
N SER A 200 -10.86 -20.61 15.55
CA SER A 200 -10.42 -20.46 16.93
C SER A 200 -9.50 -19.23 17.06
N LYS A 201 -9.50 -18.63 18.25
CA LYS A 201 -8.62 -17.47 18.57
C LYS A 201 -7.15 -17.80 18.30
N GLU A 202 -6.70 -18.98 18.73
CA GLU A 202 -5.32 -19.45 18.58
C GLU A 202 -4.95 -19.67 17.11
N TYR A 203 -5.87 -20.22 16.33
CA TYR A 203 -5.67 -20.40 14.90
C TYR A 203 -5.56 -19.04 14.19
N LEU A 204 -6.52 -18.13 14.46
CA LEU A 204 -6.49 -16.80 13.85
C LEU A 204 -5.21 -16.04 14.25
N SER A 205 -4.82 -16.08 15.54
CA SER A 205 -3.60 -15.40 16.01
C SER A 205 -2.35 -15.85 15.26
N ARG A 206 -2.18 -17.18 15.12
CA ARG A 206 -1.02 -17.75 14.40
C ARG A 206 -1.07 -17.45 12.91
N SER A 207 -2.24 -17.67 12.31
CA SER A 207 -2.42 -17.44 10.87
C SER A 207 -2.28 -15.96 10.52
N PHE A 208 -2.84 -15.06 11.33
CA PHE A 208 -2.72 -13.63 11.13
C PHE A 208 -1.25 -13.21 11.16
N THR A 209 -0.50 -13.59 12.19
CA THR A 209 0.95 -13.27 12.24
C THR A 209 1.73 -13.93 11.10
N LYS A 210 1.37 -15.16 10.72
CA LYS A 210 2.03 -15.87 9.62
C LYS A 210 1.86 -15.19 8.27
N TYR A 211 0.63 -14.69 7.97
CA TYR A 211 0.30 -14.13 6.66
C TYR A 211 0.41 -12.60 6.61
N MET A 212 0.36 -11.94 7.78
CA MET A 212 0.41 -10.47 7.88
C MET A 212 1.77 -9.96 8.38
N GLY A 213 2.69 -10.85 8.81
CA GLY A 213 3.97 -10.49 9.40
C GLY A 213 3.88 -9.81 10.78
N ILE A 214 2.72 -9.26 11.14
CA ILE A 214 2.46 -8.59 12.41
C ILE A 214 1.27 -9.22 13.12
N ASN A 215 1.20 -9.09 14.45
CA ASN A 215 0.06 -9.59 15.19
C ASN A 215 -1.19 -8.70 15.00
N PHE A 216 -2.36 -9.27 15.21
CA PHE A 216 -3.67 -8.60 15.08
C PHE A 216 -3.74 -7.25 15.79
N LYS A 217 -3.22 -7.17 17.02
CA LYS A 217 -3.24 -5.93 17.81
C LYS A 217 -2.42 -4.82 17.14
N ASN A 218 -1.24 -5.15 16.66
CA ASN A 218 -0.37 -4.19 15.99
C ASN A 218 -0.98 -3.74 14.65
N TYR A 219 -1.59 -4.65 13.91
CA TYR A 219 -2.31 -4.32 12.68
C TYR A 219 -3.48 -3.34 12.96
N LEU A 220 -4.33 -3.64 13.93
CA LEU A 220 -5.43 -2.74 14.31
C LEU A 220 -4.93 -1.36 14.75
N VAL A 221 -3.82 -1.33 15.52
CA VAL A 221 -3.19 -0.07 15.93
C VAL A 221 -2.66 0.71 14.73
N SER A 222 -2.04 0.07 13.74
CA SER A 222 -1.54 0.76 12.54
C SER A 222 -2.69 1.36 11.70
N VAL A 223 -3.80 0.63 11.52
CA VAL A 223 -4.99 1.13 10.81
C VAL A 223 -5.57 2.37 11.51
N ARG A 224 -5.75 2.28 12.84
CA ARG A 224 -6.22 3.40 13.67
C ARG A 224 -5.30 4.61 13.60
N LEU A 225 -4.00 4.35 13.63
CA LEU A 225 -2.98 5.39 13.62
C LEU A 225 -2.93 6.14 12.29
N SER A 226 -3.03 5.42 11.17
CA SER A 226 -3.08 6.00 9.82
C SER A 226 -4.31 6.91 9.66
N SER A 227 -5.49 6.48 10.14
CA SER A 227 -6.68 7.32 10.12
C SER A 227 -6.57 8.54 11.04
N ALA A 228 -6.04 8.35 12.26
CA ALA A 228 -5.83 9.45 13.22
C ALA A 228 -4.80 10.46 12.70
N TYR A 229 -3.78 10.02 11.98
CA TYR A 229 -2.81 10.90 11.33
C TYR A 229 -3.49 11.79 10.28
N ARG A 230 -4.36 11.23 9.44
CA ARG A 230 -5.13 12.02 8.46
C ARG A 230 -6.00 13.09 9.13
N ASP A 231 -6.70 12.72 10.21
CA ASP A 231 -7.50 13.69 10.97
C ASP A 231 -6.62 14.78 11.60
N LEU A 232 -5.41 14.40 12.08
CA LEU A 232 -4.47 15.30 12.74
C LEU A 232 -3.97 16.42 11.83
N ILE A 233 -3.77 16.13 10.53
CA ILE A 233 -3.26 17.10 9.54
C ILE A 233 -4.37 17.84 8.80
N ASN A 234 -5.63 17.37 8.85
CA ASN A 234 -6.72 17.93 8.04
C ASN A 234 -7.83 18.57 8.86
N THR A 235 -7.78 18.50 10.18
CA THR A 235 -8.84 19.05 11.03
C THR A 235 -8.24 19.80 12.22
N ASP A 236 -9.03 20.71 12.76
CA ASP A 236 -8.69 21.43 14.01
C ASP A 236 -9.19 20.71 15.27
N TYR A 237 -9.48 19.41 15.17
CA TYR A 237 -9.95 18.63 16.31
C TYR A 237 -8.86 18.50 17.37
N SER A 238 -9.28 18.44 18.65
CA SER A 238 -8.34 18.17 19.71
C SER A 238 -7.70 16.77 19.57
N ILE A 239 -6.44 16.63 19.96
CA ILE A 239 -5.71 15.35 19.91
C ILE A 239 -6.47 14.24 20.66
N THR A 240 -7.16 14.59 21.75
CA THR A 240 -8.00 13.65 22.50
C THR A 240 -9.20 13.19 21.68
N HIS A 241 -9.88 14.10 21.00
CA HIS A 241 -11.00 13.77 20.12
C HIS A 241 -10.55 12.86 18.98
N ILE A 242 -9.48 13.23 18.30
CA ILE A 242 -8.90 12.41 17.20
C ILE A 242 -8.58 10.98 17.68
N ALA A 243 -7.96 10.85 18.86
CA ALA A 243 -7.64 9.54 19.42
C ALA A 243 -8.89 8.67 19.62
N LEU A 244 -9.93 9.21 20.24
CA LEU A 244 -11.16 8.47 20.55
C LEU A 244 -11.96 8.13 19.29
N GLU A 245 -12.14 9.09 18.38
CA GLU A 245 -12.86 8.90 17.12
C GLU A 245 -12.19 7.87 16.20
N ASN A 246 -10.89 7.67 16.35
CA ASN A 246 -10.16 6.63 15.61
C ASN A 246 -10.00 5.31 16.40
N GLY A 247 -10.82 5.11 17.43
CA GLY A 247 -10.95 3.84 18.14
C GLY A 247 -9.83 3.54 19.12
N PHE A 248 -8.96 4.50 19.48
CA PHE A 248 -8.00 4.29 20.56
C PHE A 248 -8.73 4.28 21.92
N PRO A 249 -8.37 3.33 22.81
CA PRO A 249 -9.06 3.22 24.11
C PRO A 249 -8.84 4.44 25.01
N ASN A 250 -7.77 5.19 24.80
CA ASN A 250 -7.44 6.42 25.52
C ASN A 250 -6.32 7.18 24.81
N LEU A 251 -6.17 8.45 25.18
CA LEU A 251 -5.14 9.35 24.64
C LEU A 251 -3.70 8.82 24.82
N LYS A 252 -3.40 8.18 25.96
CA LYS A 252 -2.07 7.64 26.26
C LYS A 252 -1.67 6.57 25.25
N SER A 253 -2.59 5.67 24.90
CA SER A 253 -2.36 4.62 23.89
C SER A 253 -2.08 5.20 22.52
N PHE A 254 -2.82 6.24 22.12
CA PHE A 254 -2.58 6.96 20.88
C PHE A 254 -1.21 7.63 20.85
N ILE A 255 -0.88 8.45 21.88
CA ILE A 255 0.42 9.14 21.95
C ILE A 255 1.59 8.13 21.88
N THR A 256 1.46 7.00 22.58
CA THR A 256 2.51 5.96 22.59
C THR A 256 2.68 5.33 21.20
N ALA A 257 1.58 4.99 20.52
CA ALA A 257 1.60 4.44 19.17
C ALA A 257 2.17 5.46 18.19
N PHE A 258 1.70 6.69 18.22
CA PHE A 258 2.14 7.79 17.37
C PHE A 258 3.66 8.04 17.49
N LYS A 259 4.14 8.21 18.74
CA LYS A 259 5.58 8.42 18.98
C LYS A 259 6.45 7.27 18.50
N ARG A 260 5.97 6.03 18.63
CA ARG A 260 6.70 4.85 18.14
C ARG A 260 6.84 4.86 16.62
N THR A 261 5.81 5.31 15.90
CA THR A 261 5.76 5.29 14.43
C THR A 261 6.40 6.52 13.80
N TYR A 262 6.11 7.72 14.33
CA TYR A 262 6.55 9.01 13.75
C TYR A 262 7.73 9.66 14.48
N GLY A 263 8.29 8.99 15.49
CA GLY A 263 9.47 9.47 16.25
C GLY A 263 9.17 10.50 17.33
N GLU A 264 8.07 11.26 17.23
CA GLU A 264 7.68 12.31 18.18
C GLU A 264 6.19 12.26 18.54
N THR A 265 5.79 13.06 19.53
CA THR A 265 4.39 13.10 19.95
C THR A 265 3.52 13.88 18.97
N PRO A 266 2.19 13.59 18.85
CA PRO A 266 1.29 14.31 17.95
C PRO A 266 1.36 15.82 18.12
N TYR A 267 1.45 16.29 19.34
CA TYR A 267 1.54 17.73 19.66
C TYR A 267 2.80 18.39 19.10
N LYS A 268 3.96 17.72 19.24
CA LYS A 268 5.22 18.22 18.66
C LYS A 268 5.18 18.18 17.16
N TYR A 269 4.63 17.11 16.61
CA TYR A 269 4.51 16.90 15.17
C TYR A 269 3.75 18.05 14.50
N ILE A 270 2.54 18.39 15.00
CA ILE A 270 1.75 19.52 14.48
C ILE A 270 2.52 20.84 14.60
N ARG A 271 3.13 21.10 15.76
CA ARG A 271 3.88 22.34 15.99
C ARG A 271 5.06 22.52 15.04
N ASN A 272 5.66 21.44 14.57
CA ASN A 272 6.79 21.45 13.64
C ASN A 272 6.35 21.54 12.18
N MET A 273 5.06 21.37 11.88
CA MET A 273 4.47 21.51 10.53
C MET A 273 4.05 22.97 10.23
N HIS A 274 3.83 23.77 11.30
CA HIS A 274 3.52 25.20 11.23
C HIS A 274 4.72 26.04 11.64
#